data_7b5be8c37e313ec6e399bf775fb21502
#
_entry.id   7b5be8c37e313ec6e399bf775fb21502
#
_cell.length_a   1.000
_cell.length_b   1.000
_cell.length_c   1.000
_cell.angle_alpha   90.00
_cell.angle_beta   90.00
_cell.angle_gamma   90.00
#
_symmetry.space_group_name_H-M   'P 1'
#
loop_
_entity.id
_entity.type
_entity.pdbx_description
1 polymer ?
#
loop_
_entity_poly.entity_id
_entity_poly.type
_entity_poly.pdbx_seq_one_letter_code
_entity_poly.pdbx_strand_id
1 'polypeptide(L)'
;MYNRSIQIIAVIVLIFAFAIPGAAQTDTAKGPVYGWTHSVIGTLTATQVAFTDWAQGGENALAWGLALDGKSTLDQPHTNWANSYKFGFGQTRLGDQGIRKTDDRFDLESMLTYKMSEHWNPYAAATLKTQFAPGYKYPSTGPEVRVSQFFDPAFMTQSAGVVYQPVAEFKTRFGLGLREVLSSKFGYADDPETATEIEHSSINGGLESVSELTLKLDEQVSFSSKLELFSTFKHIDQVIMRSDNTIAAKVSKYITVMLNVQLLNERAVSPRTQIKETLAMGLSYTFL
;
A
#
# COMPACT_ATOMS: atom_id res chain seq x y z
N MET A 1 29.73 -1.00 -4.30
CA MET A 1 28.35 -0.88 -4.80
C MET A 1 27.31 -0.49 -3.72
N TYR A 2 27.77 0.01 -2.58
CA TYR A 2 26.96 0.26 -1.37
C TYR A 2 26.29 1.65 -1.32
N ASN A 3 26.61 2.56 -2.24
CA ASN A 3 26.27 3.98 -2.05
C ASN A 3 25.03 4.52 -2.81
N ARG A 4 24.41 3.76 -3.70
CA ARG A 4 23.26 4.27 -4.48
C ARG A 4 21.91 4.06 -3.78
N SER A 5 21.77 2.99 -3.00
CA SER A 5 20.51 2.72 -2.27
C SER A 5 20.28 3.69 -1.11
N ILE A 6 21.35 4.13 -0.45
CA ILE A 6 21.29 5.13 0.66
C ILE A 6 20.95 6.52 0.11
N GLN A 7 21.40 6.86 -1.10
CA GLN A 7 21.10 8.16 -1.71
C GLN A 7 19.63 8.28 -2.14
N ILE A 8 18.99 7.19 -2.56
CA ILE A 8 17.56 7.19 -2.91
C ILE A 8 16.70 7.34 -1.65
N ILE A 9 17.09 6.70 -0.55
CA ILE A 9 16.39 6.83 0.76
C ILE A 9 16.55 8.25 1.30
N ALA A 10 17.73 8.85 1.17
CA ALA A 10 17.99 10.24 1.59
C ALA A 10 17.18 11.26 0.77
N VAL A 11 16.96 11.04 -0.52
CA VAL A 11 16.16 11.93 -1.38
C VAL A 11 14.67 11.86 -1.02
N ILE A 12 14.14 10.68 -0.68
CA ILE A 12 12.73 10.55 -0.26
C ILE A 12 12.52 11.21 1.12
N VAL A 13 13.46 11.09 2.04
CA VAL A 13 13.38 11.76 3.35
C VAL A 13 13.56 13.28 3.24
N LEU A 14 14.36 13.77 2.28
CA LEU A 14 14.57 15.21 2.08
C LEU A 14 13.35 15.91 1.46
N ILE A 15 12.54 15.23 0.67
CA ILE A 15 11.30 15.82 0.11
C ILE A 15 10.27 16.10 1.22
N PHE A 16 10.31 15.35 2.33
CA PHE A 16 9.44 15.59 3.49
C PHE A 16 9.80 16.83 4.33
N ALA A 17 11.01 17.39 4.15
CA ALA A 17 11.50 18.48 5.01
C ALA A 17 11.19 19.89 4.47
N PHE A 18 10.70 20.07 3.24
CA PHE A 18 10.64 21.37 2.58
C PHE A 18 9.27 21.90 2.14
N ALA A 19 8.16 21.27 2.49
CA ALA A 19 6.85 21.72 2.06
C ALA A 19 5.89 21.97 3.24
N ILE A 20 6.09 23.06 3.98
CA ILE A 20 5.02 23.65 4.78
C ILE A 20 4.98 25.17 4.50
N PRO A 21 4.21 25.63 3.51
CA PRO A 21 3.67 26.98 3.56
C PRO A 21 2.31 26.92 4.26
N GLY A 22 2.22 27.50 5.45
CA GLY A 22 0.96 27.67 6.14
C GLY A 22 0.01 28.55 5.33
N ALA A 23 -1.10 27.98 4.91
CA ALA A 23 -2.30 28.71 4.52
C ALA A 23 -3.43 28.20 5.41
N ALA A 24 -3.61 28.83 6.56
CA ALA A 24 -4.79 28.64 7.38
C ALA A 24 -6.00 29.20 6.61
N GLN A 25 -6.78 28.36 5.96
CA GLN A 25 -8.14 28.72 5.62
C GLN A 25 -8.97 28.56 6.90
N THR A 26 -9.42 29.68 7.43
CA THR A 26 -10.43 29.75 8.49
C THR A 26 -11.75 29.29 7.93
N ASP A 27 -12.03 27.99 8.05
CA ASP A 27 -13.36 27.46 7.85
C ASP A 27 -14.15 27.70 9.13
N THR A 28 -15.30 28.32 9.01
CA THR A 28 -16.22 28.63 10.12
C THR A 28 -16.55 27.33 10.85
N ALA A 29 -16.14 27.24 12.11
CA ALA A 29 -16.22 26.08 12.96
C ALA A 29 -17.67 25.59 13.11
N LYS A 30 -18.09 24.62 12.30
CA LYS A 30 -19.08 23.65 12.70
C LYS A 30 -18.43 22.78 13.79
N GLY A 31 -19.07 22.70 14.96
CA GLY A 31 -18.58 21.84 16.06
C GLY A 31 -18.28 20.41 15.57
N PRO A 32 -17.48 19.64 16.31
CA PRO A 32 -17.04 18.32 15.90
C PRO A 32 -18.25 17.42 15.56
N VAL A 33 -18.26 16.88 14.36
CA VAL A 33 -19.30 15.93 13.91
C VAL A 33 -18.87 14.55 14.36
N TYR A 34 -19.53 14.02 15.38
CA TYR A 34 -19.30 12.66 15.87
C TYR A 34 -20.14 11.63 15.11
N GLY A 35 -19.68 10.39 15.08
CA GLY A 35 -20.37 9.26 14.46
C GLY A 35 -19.55 8.59 13.36
N TRP A 36 -20.20 7.71 12.64
CA TRP A 36 -19.60 7.01 11.51
C TRP A 36 -19.54 7.88 10.26
N THR A 37 -18.40 7.85 9.63
CA THR A 37 -18.21 8.33 8.25
C THR A 37 -17.65 7.20 7.40
N HIS A 38 -18.18 7.06 6.19
CA HIS A 38 -17.76 6.02 5.26
C HIS A 38 -17.36 6.66 3.94
N SER A 39 -16.38 6.07 3.28
CA SER A 39 -15.96 6.42 1.93
C SER A 39 -15.56 5.15 1.20
N VAL A 40 -16.14 4.88 0.06
CA VAL A 40 -15.79 3.73 -0.81
C VAL A 40 -15.68 4.22 -2.23
N ILE A 41 -14.51 4.01 -2.82
CA ILE A 41 -14.23 4.37 -4.22
C ILE A 41 -13.90 3.10 -4.98
N GLY A 42 -14.65 2.85 -6.05
CA GLY A 42 -14.36 1.79 -7.01
C GLY A 42 -13.74 2.39 -8.27
N THR A 43 -12.71 1.75 -8.79
CA THR A 43 -12.03 2.14 -10.03
C THR A 43 -11.93 0.93 -10.95
N LEU A 44 -12.42 1.08 -12.17
CA LEU A 44 -12.30 0.09 -13.25
C LEU A 44 -11.42 0.65 -14.35
N THR A 45 -10.36 -0.07 -14.69
CA THR A 45 -9.47 0.26 -15.80
C THR A 45 -9.56 -0.80 -16.89
N ALA A 46 -9.50 -0.40 -18.15
CA ALA A 46 -9.42 -1.33 -19.29
C ALA A 46 -8.60 -0.70 -20.40
N THR A 47 -7.76 -1.51 -21.01
CA THR A 47 -6.98 -1.15 -22.19
C THR A 47 -7.05 -2.29 -23.19
N GLN A 48 -7.40 -1.99 -24.44
CA GLN A 48 -7.47 -2.97 -25.51
C GLN A 48 -6.76 -2.45 -26.76
N VAL A 49 -5.96 -3.31 -27.35
CA VAL A 49 -5.41 -3.14 -28.70
C VAL A 49 -5.80 -4.36 -29.49
N ALA A 50 -6.44 -4.17 -30.63
CA ALA A 50 -6.87 -5.26 -31.51
C ALA A 50 -6.47 -4.95 -32.96
N PHE A 51 -5.86 -5.93 -33.59
CA PHE A 51 -5.42 -5.88 -34.98
C PHE A 51 -6.24 -6.86 -35.84
N THR A 52 -6.69 -6.40 -36.96
CA THR A 52 -7.34 -7.24 -37.99
C THR A 52 -6.70 -6.88 -39.35
N ASP A 53 -6.07 -7.83 -39.98
CA ASP A 53 -5.38 -7.65 -41.29
C ASP A 53 -4.34 -6.50 -41.32
N TRP A 54 -3.71 -6.26 -40.14
CA TRP A 54 -2.75 -5.16 -39.96
C TRP A 54 -1.36 -5.54 -40.47
N ALA A 55 -0.96 -5.01 -41.61
CA ALA A 55 0.30 -5.39 -42.31
C ALA A 55 1.58 -4.87 -41.59
N GLN A 56 1.48 -3.91 -40.68
CA GLN A 56 2.64 -3.29 -40.04
C GLN A 56 3.13 -4.02 -38.80
N GLY A 57 2.59 -5.19 -38.50
CA GLY A 57 2.90 -5.96 -37.27
C GLY A 57 2.23 -5.45 -36.02
N GLY A 58 2.33 -6.21 -34.96
CA GLY A 58 1.71 -5.94 -33.65
C GLY A 58 1.03 -7.18 -33.08
N GLU A 59 0.71 -7.15 -31.81
CA GLU A 59 -0.01 -8.22 -31.11
C GLU A 59 -1.28 -7.67 -30.45
N ASN A 60 -2.34 -8.47 -30.45
CA ASN A 60 -3.54 -8.15 -29.70
C ASN A 60 -3.22 -8.08 -28.22
N ALA A 61 -3.70 -7.06 -27.54
CA ALA A 61 -3.50 -6.88 -26.11
C ALA A 61 -4.82 -6.51 -25.42
N LEU A 62 -5.05 -7.09 -24.27
CA LEU A 62 -6.12 -6.75 -23.37
C LEU A 62 -5.58 -6.67 -21.95
N ALA A 63 -5.79 -5.55 -21.27
CA ALA A 63 -5.51 -5.41 -19.85
C ALA A 63 -6.72 -4.81 -19.14
N TRP A 64 -7.02 -5.29 -17.95
CA TRP A 64 -8.07 -4.74 -17.11
C TRP A 64 -7.68 -4.81 -15.65
N GLY A 65 -8.25 -3.94 -14.83
CA GLY A 65 -8.04 -3.91 -13.38
C GLY A 65 -9.27 -3.35 -12.67
N LEU A 66 -9.53 -3.90 -11.50
CA LEU A 66 -10.52 -3.43 -10.55
C LEU A 66 -9.80 -3.06 -9.26
N ALA A 67 -10.08 -1.87 -8.73
CA ALA A 67 -9.63 -1.45 -7.41
C ALA A 67 -10.83 -0.98 -6.59
N LEU A 68 -10.83 -1.31 -5.30
CA LEU A 68 -11.76 -0.80 -4.30
C LEU A 68 -10.94 -0.25 -3.13
N ASP A 69 -11.11 1.04 -2.86
CA ASP A 69 -10.50 1.73 -1.74
C ASP A 69 -11.60 2.21 -0.80
N GLY A 70 -11.58 1.75 0.44
CA GLY A 70 -12.58 2.10 1.41
C GLY A 70 -11.98 2.55 2.73
N LYS A 71 -12.73 3.45 3.39
CA LYS A 71 -12.43 3.94 4.73
C LYS A 71 -13.72 4.08 5.51
N SER A 72 -13.73 3.58 6.75
CA SER A 72 -14.81 3.75 7.71
C SER A 72 -14.23 4.27 9.01
N THR A 73 -14.68 5.43 9.47
CA THR A 73 -14.15 6.06 10.67
C THR A 73 -15.30 6.35 11.63
N LEU A 74 -15.21 5.84 12.84
CA LEU A 74 -16.06 6.23 13.95
C LEU A 74 -15.33 7.29 14.78
N ASP A 75 -15.83 8.52 14.71
CA ASP A 75 -15.30 9.61 15.52
C ASP A 75 -16.18 9.82 16.77
N GLN A 76 -15.55 9.89 17.93
CA GLN A 76 -16.17 10.10 19.25
C GLN A 76 -15.39 11.18 20.02
N PRO A 77 -15.94 11.75 21.11
CA PRO A 77 -15.26 12.78 21.89
C PRO A 77 -13.84 12.42 22.33
N HIS A 78 -13.61 11.17 22.72
CA HIS A 78 -12.35 10.70 23.27
C HIS A 78 -11.65 9.65 22.43
N THR A 79 -12.28 9.12 21.40
CA THR A 79 -11.72 8.07 20.56
C THR A 79 -11.96 8.33 19.08
N ASN A 80 -11.05 7.83 18.25
CA ASN A 80 -11.21 7.74 16.81
C ASN A 80 -10.85 6.31 16.39
N TRP A 81 -11.81 5.62 15.78
CA TRP A 81 -11.59 4.27 15.26
C TRP A 81 -11.67 4.29 13.75
N ALA A 82 -10.51 4.21 13.11
CA ALA A 82 -10.36 4.25 11.66
C ALA A 82 -10.09 2.86 11.11
N ASN A 83 -10.88 2.46 10.13
CA ASN A 83 -10.70 1.23 9.37
C ASN A 83 -10.48 1.56 7.91
N SER A 84 -9.48 0.95 7.29
CA SER A 84 -9.25 1.06 5.85
C SER A 84 -9.16 -0.31 5.22
N TYR A 85 -9.65 -0.42 3.99
CA TYR A 85 -9.62 -1.63 3.20
C TYR A 85 -9.30 -1.29 1.75
N LYS A 86 -8.34 -2.02 1.21
CA LYS A 86 -7.94 -1.90 -0.18
C LYS A 86 -7.99 -3.27 -0.83
N PHE A 87 -8.69 -3.34 -1.92
CA PHE A 87 -8.74 -4.50 -2.80
C PHE A 87 -8.29 -4.07 -4.19
N GLY A 88 -7.44 -4.86 -4.81
CA GLY A 88 -7.00 -4.65 -6.18
C GLY A 88 -6.86 -6.00 -6.88
N PHE A 89 -7.37 -6.07 -8.10
CA PHE A 89 -7.17 -7.24 -8.95
C PHE A 89 -7.06 -6.83 -10.40
N GLY A 90 -6.05 -7.35 -11.10
CA GLY A 90 -5.83 -7.02 -12.49
C GLY A 90 -5.22 -8.17 -13.28
N GLN A 91 -5.55 -8.20 -14.56
CA GLN A 91 -5.06 -9.19 -15.49
C GLN A 91 -4.71 -8.55 -16.84
N THR A 92 -3.76 -9.19 -17.51
CA THR A 92 -3.40 -8.85 -18.89
C THR A 92 -3.30 -10.10 -19.74
N ARG A 93 -3.60 -9.94 -21.02
CA ARG A 93 -3.33 -10.90 -22.10
C ARG A 93 -2.61 -10.19 -23.22
N LEU A 94 -1.47 -10.73 -23.64
CA LEU A 94 -0.70 -10.24 -24.78
C LEU A 94 -0.54 -11.36 -25.79
N GLY A 95 -1.07 -11.19 -26.99
CA GLY A 95 -1.07 -12.21 -28.03
C GLY A 95 -1.61 -13.55 -27.52
N ASP A 96 -0.83 -14.60 -27.73
CA ASP A 96 -1.14 -15.99 -27.36
C ASP A 96 -0.51 -16.41 -26.01
N GLN A 97 0.06 -15.46 -25.24
CA GLN A 97 0.76 -15.78 -23.97
C GLN A 97 -0.15 -16.20 -22.80
N GLY A 98 -1.47 -16.27 -23.02
CA GLY A 98 -2.43 -16.54 -21.95
C GLY A 98 -2.70 -15.32 -21.07
N ILE A 99 -3.54 -15.54 -20.04
CA ILE A 99 -3.91 -14.49 -19.10
C ILE A 99 -2.91 -14.50 -17.95
N ARG A 100 -2.32 -13.33 -17.64
CA ARG A 100 -1.38 -13.14 -16.54
C ARG A 100 -1.90 -12.12 -15.55
N LYS A 101 -1.69 -12.38 -14.27
CA LYS A 101 -2.02 -11.47 -13.18
C LYS A 101 -1.06 -10.26 -13.17
N THR A 102 -1.59 -9.05 -13.13
CA THR A 102 -0.83 -7.79 -13.07
C THR A 102 -0.98 -7.08 -11.74
N ASP A 103 -2.10 -7.27 -11.06
CA ASP A 103 -2.34 -6.78 -9.72
C ASP A 103 -3.10 -7.80 -8.88
N ASP A 104 -2.82 -7.81 -7.57
CA ASP A 104 -3.52 -8.64 -6.60
C ASP A 104 -3.20 -8.13 -5.20
N ARG A 105 -4.16 -7.46 -4.59
CA ARG A 105 -3.98 -6.81 -3.31
C ARG A 105 -5.22 -6.99 -2.44
N PHE A 106 -4.99 -7.38 -1.21
CA PHE A 106 -6.01 -7.42 -0.17
C PHE A 106 -5.39 -6.90 1.13
N ASP A 107 -5.62 -5.62 1.43
CA ASP A 107 -5.10 -4.95 2.62
C ASP A 107 -6.24 -4.50 3.50
N LEU A 108 -6.14 -4.82 4.78
CA LEU A 108 -7.01 -4.33 5.85
C LEU A 108 -6.17 -3.64 6.91
N GLU A 109 -6.65 -2.55 7.44
CA GLU A 109 -6.06 -1.87 8.60
C GLU A 109 -7.18 -1.37 9.50
N SER A 110 -7.03 -1.60 10.80
CA SER A 110 -7.90 -1.09 11.86
C SER A 110 -7.04 -0.39 12.89
N MET A 111 -7.33 0.87 13.20
CA MET A 111 -6.58 1.67 14.17
C MET A 111 -7.53 2.39 15.10
N LEU A 112 -7.38 2.14 16.38
CA LEU A 112 -8.04 2.86 17.45
C LEU A 112 -7.07 3.87 18.07
N THR A 113 -7.46 5.14 18.10
CA THR A 113 -6.70 6.24 18.68
C THR A 113 -7.49 6.83 19.86
N TYR A 114 -6.84 7.02 20.99
CA TYR A 114 -7.40 7.75 22.13
C TYR A 114 -6.98 9.21 22.06
N LYS A 115 -7.92 10.14 22.00
CA LYS A 115 -7.70 11.58 21.86
C LYS A 115 -7.27 12.17 23.21
N MET A 116 -5.96 12.19 23.46
CA MET A 116 -5.38 12.67 24.69
C MET A 116 -4.94 14.14 24.59
N SER A 117 -4.41 14.53 23.41
CA SER A 117 -4.00 15.90 23.13
C SER A 117 -4.27 16.27 21.68
N GLU A 118 -4.01 17.51 21.32
CA GLU A 118 -4.21 18.02 19.96
C GLU A 118 -3.35 17.29 18.93
N HIS A 119 -2.11 16.99 19.27
CA HIS A 119 -1.13 16.43 18.31
C HIS A 119 -0.64 15.03 18.66
N TRP A 120 -0.62 14.67 19.97
CA TRP A 120 -0.05 13.41 20.44
C TRP A 120 -1.11 12.51 21.06
N ASN A 121 -1.33 11.36 20.46
CA ASN A 121 -2.42 10.48 20.85
C ASN A 121 -1.96 9.02 20.88
N PRO A 122 -2.18 8.26 21.96
CA PRO A 122 -1.90 6.84 21.98
C PRO A 122 -2.79 6.08 21.00
N TYR A 123 -2.25 5.02 20.41
CA TYR A 123 -2.98 4.18 19.47
C TYR A 123 -2.73 2.68 19.70
N ALA A 124 -3.66 1.87 19.20
CA ALA A 124 -3.48 0.46 18.90
C ALA A 124 -3.96 0.20 17.49
N ALA A 125 -3.21 -0.60 16.72
CA ALA A 125 -3.54 -0.90 15.33
C ALA A 125 -3.30 -2.38 15.00
N ALA A 126 -4.07 -2.89 14.04
CA ALA A 126 -3.86 -4.18 13.42
C ALA A 126 -3.95 -4.04 11.90
N THR A 127 -3.02 -4.67 11.19
CA THR A 127 -2.99 -4.71 9.73
C THR A 127 -2.95 -6.15 9.24
N LEU A 128 -3.59 -6.40 8.11
CA LEU A 128 -3.49 -7.64 7.35
C LEU A 128 -3.21 -7.28 5.90
N LYS A 129 -2.18 -7.88 5.33
CA LYS A 129 -1.84 -7.74 3.90
C LYS A 129 -1.64 -9.11 3.31
N THR A 130 -2.37 -9.40 2.25
CA THR A 130 -2.28 -10.67 1.54
C THR A 130 -2.68 -10.49 0.08
N GLN A 131 -2.81 -11.58 -0.62
CA GLN A 131 -3.26 -11.66 -2.00
C GLN A 131 -4.40 -12.66 -2.14
N PHE A 132 -5.11 -12.54 -3.24
CA PHE A 132 -6.38 -13.21 -3.48
C PHE A 132 -6.23 -14.41 -4.41
N ALA A 133 -5.40 -14.30 -5.45
CA ALA A 133 -5.26 -15.29 -6.51
C ALA A 133 -3.85 -15.86 -6.62
N PRO A 134 -3.67 -17.02 -7.24
CA PRO A 134 -2.34 -17.57 -7.52
C PRO A 134 -1.47 -16.58 -8.29
N GLY A 135 -0.21 -16.46 -7.86
CA GLY A 135 0.82 -15.67 -8.53
C GLY A 135 1.89 -16.56 -9.13
N TYR A 136 2.41 -16.18 -10.30
CA TYR A 136 3.41 -16.93 -11.03
C TYR A 136 4.58 -16.05 -11.44
N LYS A 137 5.78 -16.62 -11.41
CA LYS A 137 6.94 -16.10 -12.13
C LYS A 137 6.98 -16.76 -13.50
N TYR A 138 7.29 -15.96 -14.52
CA TYR A 138 7.40 -16.38 -15.92
C TYR A 138 8.87 -16.27 -16.33
N PRO A 139 9.71 -17.30 -16.09
CA PRO A 139 11.11 -17.28 -16.50
C PRO A 139 11.21 -17.29 -18.01
N SER A 140 12.31 -16.74 -18.57
CA SER A 140 12.57 -16.74 -20.02
C SER A 140 12.74 -18.14 -20.60
N THR A 141 13.10 -19.12 -19.77
CA THR A 141 13.25 -20.53 -20.14
C THR A 141 12.63 -21.39 -19.05
N GLY A 142 11.84 -22.40 -19.45
CA GLY A 142 11.18 -23.33 -18.54
C GLY A 142 9.72 -22.98 -18.24
N PRO A 143 9.06 -23.80 -17.43
CA PRO A 143 7.65 -23.60 -17.06
C PRO A 143 7.47 -22.45 -16.09
N GLU A 144 6.25 -21.93 -16.03
CA GLU A 144 5.85 -20.97 -15.01
C GLU A 144 5.99 -21.56 -13.61
N VAL A 145 6.44 -20.74 -12.65
CA VAL A 145 6.64 -21.15 -11.27
C VAL A 145 5.64 -20.42 -10.39
N ARG A 146 4.78 -21.18 -9.72
CA ARG A 146 3.85 -20.62 -8.74
C ARG A 146 4.61 -20.10 -7.52
N VAL A 147 4.37 -18.85 -7.15
CA VAL A 147 5.08 -18.18 -6.04
C VAL A 147 4.15 -17.68 -4.95
N SER A 148 2.84 -17.77 -5.16
CA SER A 148 1.86 -17.32 -4.18
C SER A 148 0.46 -17.87 -4.48
N GLN A 149 -0.44 -17.80 -3.50
CA GLN A 149 -1.86 -18.16 -3.62
C GLN A 149 -2.70 -17.36 -2.63
N PHE A 150 -4.00 -17.67 -2.54
CA PHE A 150 -4.87 -17.07 -1.56
C PHE A 150 -4.30 -17.21 -0.15
N PHE A 151 -4.16 -16.09 0.57
CA PHE A 151 -3.66 -16.02 1.93
C PHE A 151 -2.25 -16.59 2.16
N ASP A 152 -1.44 -16.75 1.12
CA ASP A 152 -0.09 -17.33 1.19
C ASP A 152 0.85 -16.60 0.20
N PRO A 153 1.70 -15.65 0.69
CA PRO A 153 1.85 -15.25 2.09
C PRO A 153 0.74 -14.32 2.61
N ALA A 154 0.54 -14.34 3.93
CA ALA A 154 -0.19 -13.32 4.65
C ALA A 154 0.73 -12.66 5.68
N PHE A 155 0.67 -11.32 5.73
CA PHE A 155 1.44 -10.50 6.65
C PHE A 155 0.48 -9.79 7.59
N MET A 156 0.60 -10.04 8.88
CA MET A 156 -0.17 -9.38 9.92
C MET A 156 0.78 -8.57 10.80
N THR A 157 0.34 -7.39 11.23
CA THR A 157 1.08 -6.58 12.21
C THR A 157 0.10 -6.02 13.21
N GLN A 158 0.33 -6.29 14.49
CA GLN A 158 -0.36 -5.63 15.59
C GLN A 158 0.64 -4.68 16.23
N SER A 159 0.24 -3.43 16.46
CA SER A 159 1.11 -2.42 17.04
C SER A 159 0.39 -1.52 18.01
N ALA A 160 1.15 -0.98 18.97
CA ALA A 160 0.68 0.04 19.89
C ALA A 160 1.80 1.07 20.14
N GLY A 161 1.41 2.32 20.33
CA GLY A 161 2.34 3.41 20.50
C GLY A 161 1.66 4.77 20.49
N VAL A 162 2.28 5.73 19.82
CA VAL A 162 1.81 7.12 19.79
C VAL A 162 1.70 7.61 18.33
N VAL A 163 0.59 8.26 18.02
CA VAL A 163 0.39 9.04 16.78
C VAL A 163 0.79 10.48 17.05
N TYR A 164 1.51 11.07 16.13
CA TYR A 164 1.77 12.49 16.04
C TYR A 164 1.16 13.06 14.76
N GLN A 165 0.24 14.00 14.92
CA GLN A 165 -0.46 14.66 13.81
C GLN A 165 -0.40 16.17 13.99
N PRO A 166 0.67 16.85 13.48
CA PRO A 166 0.81 18.31 13.60
C PRO A 166 -0.17 19.08 12.73
N VAL A 167 -0.58 18.52 11.60
CA VAL A 167 -1.53 19.12 10.64
C VAL A 167 -2.45 18.05 10.08
N ALA A 168 -3.56 18.44 9.48
CA ALA A 168 -4.56 17.52 8.93
C ALA A 168 -3.99 16.64 7.79
N GLU A 169 -3.06 17.17 7.03
CA GLU A 169 -2.47 16.55 5.84
C GLU A 169 -1.40 15.50 6.18
N PHE A 170 -0.76 15.60 7.36
CA PHE A 170 0.35 14.73 7.75
C PHE A 170 0.11 14.09 9.10
N LYS A 171 0.27 12.78 9.13
CA LYS A 171 0.17 11.95 10.32
C LYS A 171 1.30 10.94 10.34
N THR A 172 1.95 10.76 11.48
CA THR A 172 2.93 9.70 11.69
C THR A 172 2.66 8.97 13.00
N ARG A 173 2.94 7.67 13.04
CA ARG A 173 2.85 6.87 14.25
C ARG A 173 4.14 6.11 14.49
N PHE A 174 4.48 5.94 15.76
CA PHE A 174 5.63 5.17 16.23
C PHE A 174 5.17 4.24 17.33
N GLY A 175 5.60 2.99 17.29
CA GLY A 175 5.19 2.03 18.29
C GLY A 175 6.00 0.76 18.30
N LEU A 176 5.66 -0.08 19.27
CA LEU A 176 6.07 -1.47 19.33
C LEU A 176 5.07 -2.30 18.52
N GLY A 177 5.56 -3.27 17.78
CA GLY A 177 4.72 -4.14 16.96
C GLY A 177 5.14 -5.60 17.03
N LEU A 178 4.14 -6.45 16.85
CA LEU A 178 4.31 -7.88 16.57
C LEU A 178 3.96 -8.08 15.10
N ARG A 179 4.91 -8.59 14.33
CA ARG A 179 4.72 -8.91 12.92
C ARG A 179 4.69 -10.42 12.75
N GLU A 180 3.61 -10.90 12.18
CA GLU A 180 3.39 -12.30 11.85
C GLU A 180 3.43 -12.48 10.34
N VAL A 181 4.11 -13.53 9.89
CA VAL A 181 4.10 -13.97 8.50
C VAL A 181 3.60 -15.41 8.46
N LEU A 182 2.56 -15.63 7.66
CA LEU A 182 2.03 -16.98 7.40
C LEU A 182 2.34 -17.34 5.95
N SER A 183 3.03 -18.45 5.73
CA SER A 183 3.34 -18.96 4.39
C SER A 183 3.48 -20.48 4.42
N SER A 184 2.45 -21.16 3.97
CA SER A 184 2.39 -22.62 4.05
C SER A 184 3.18 -23.34 2.96
N LYS A 185 3.44 -22.69 1.80
CA LYS A 185 4.00 -23.36 0.62
C LYS A 185 5.17 -22.64 -0.04
N PHE A 186 5.38 -21.36 0.23
CA PHE A 186 6.31 -20.53 -0.57
C PHE A 186 7.50 -20.01 0.23
N GLY A 187 7.68 -20.46 1.50
CA GLY A 187 8.86 -20.18 2.31
C GLY A 187 9.03 -18.71 2.73
N TYR A 188 7.98 -17.87 2.69
CA TYR A 188 8.10 -16.46 3.11
C TYR A 188 8.21 -16.30 4.64
N ALA A 189 7.89 -17.34 5.40
CA ALA A 189 8.02 -17.38 6.86
C ALA A 189 9.32 -18.05 7.32
N ASP A 190 10.08 -18.62 6.38
CA ASP A 190 11.26 -19.43 6.64
C ASP A 190 12.40 -18.58 7.22
N ASP A 191 13.02 -19.07 8.30
CA ASP A 191 14.20 -18.49 8.90
C ASP A 191 15.44 -19.21 8.34
N PRO A 192 16.27 -18.55 7.50
CA PRO A 192 17.45 -19.18 6.91
C PRO A 192 18.52 -19.59 7.93
N GLU A 193 18.39 -19.19 9.20
CA GLU A 193 19.26 -19.60 10.29
C GLU A 193 18.91 -20.98 10.88
N THR A 194 17.67 -21.47 10.62
CA THR A 194 17.20 -22.79 11.04
C THR A 194 17.32 -23.78 9.88
N ALA A 195 18.38 -24.59 9.88
CA ALA A 195 18.78 -25.43 8.74
C ALA A 195 17.94 -26.72 8.55
N THR A 196 17.00 -27.03 9.42
CA THR A 196 16.38 -28.38 9.49
C THR A 196 14.91 -28.46 9.11
N GLU A 197 14.17 -27.36 9.12
CA GLU A 197 12.74 -27.32 8.84
C GLU A 197 12.38 -26.04 8.08
N ILE A 198 11.47 -26.13 7.12
CA ILE A 198 10.86 -24.96 6.47
C ILE A 198 9.74 -24.47 7.36
N GLU A 199 9.87 -23.27 7.88
CA GLU A 199 8.87 -22.68 8.76
C GLU A 199 7.67 -22.15 7.99
N HIS A 200 6.48 -22.44 8.50
CA HIS A 200 5.21 -22.01 7.89
C HIS A 200 4.62 -20.74 8.51
N SER A 201 5.18 -20.34 9.64
CA SER A 201 4.79 -19.11 10.33
C SER A 201 5.99 -18.51 11.07
N SER A 202 6.08 -17.20 11.10
CA SER A 202 7.06 -16.48 11.92
C SER A 202 6.38 -15.35 12.68
N ILE A 203 6.83 -15.10 13.92
CA ILE A 203 6.35 -14.00 14.77
C ILE A 203 7.56 -13.23 15.26
N ASN A 204 7.63 -11.95 14.94
CA ASN A 204 8.75 -11.10 15.28
C ASN A 204 8.28 -9.81 15.96
N GLY A 205 8.79 -9.54 17.16
CA GLY A 205 8.65 -8.25 17.83
C GLY A 205 9.59 -7.22 17.22
N GLY A 206 9.15 -5.96 17.18
CA GLY A 206 9.95 -4.90 16.57
C GLY A 206 9.42 -3.49 16.82
N LEU A 207 10.06 -2.55 16.13
CA LEU A 207 9.66 -1.14 16.06
C LEU A 207 8.91 -0.88 14.77
N GLU A 208 7.76 -0.23 14.86
CA GLU A 208 6.97 0.23 13.73
C GLU A 208 7.01 1.75 13.62
N SER A 209 7.11 2.26 12.40
CA SER A 209 6.79 3.65 12.05
C SER A 209 5.94 3.68 10.79
N VAL A 210 4.84 4.42 10.83
CA VAL A 210 3.98 4.63 9.66
C VAL A 210 3.70 6.12 9.51
N SER A 211 4.06 6.67 8.35
CA SER A 211 3.82 8.07 8.01
C SER A 211 2.86 8.15 6.84
N GLU A 212 1.85 9.01 6.96
CA GLU A 212 0.86 9.27 5.92
C GLU A 212 0.84 10.76 5.61
N LEU A 213 0.83 11.08 4.31
CA LEU A 213 0.71 12.43 3.79
C LEU A 213 -0.37 12.44 2.72
N THR A 214 -1.28 13.43 2.79
CA THR A 214 -2.29 13.64 1.76
C THR A 214 -2.36 15.13 1.44
N LEU A 215 -2.01 15.50 0.22
CA LEU A 215 -1.99 16.88 -0.25
C LEU A 215 -3.01 17.05 -1.38
N LYS A 216 -3.75 18.14 -1.34
CA LYS A 216 -4.47 18.65 -2.50
C LYS A 216 -3.53 19.59 -3.22
N LEU A 217 -2.99 19.18 -4.37
CA LEU A 217 -2.09 19.99 -5.18
C LEU A 217 -2.87 21.03 -5.99
N ASP A 218 -4.12 20.69 -6.34
CA ASP A 218 -5.06 21.49 -7.09
C ASP A 218 -6.49 21.00 -6.74
N GLU A 219 -7.54 21.68 -7.23
CA GLU A 219 -8.93 21.26 -7.08
C GLU A 219 -9.20 19.84 -7.62
N GLN A 220 -8.46 19.45 -8.66
CA GLN A 220 -8.61 18.16 -9.35
C GLN A 220 -7.44 17.20 -9.09
N VAL A 221 -6.33 17.67 -8.53
CA VAL A 221 -5.11 16.87 -8.37
C VAL A 221 -4.78 16.68 -6.91
N SER A 222 -4.62 15.43 -6.51
CA SER A 222 -4.20 15.05 -5.17
C SER A 222 -2.95 14.16 -5.20
N PHE A 223 -2.14 14.30 -4.17
CA PHE A 223 -1.01 13.43 -3.87
C PHE A 223 -1.25 12.75 -2.53
N SER A 224 -1.05 11.45 -2.47
CA SER A 224 -1.05 10.68 -1.23
C SER A 224 0.20 9.81 -1.15
N SER A 225 0.77 9.73 0.03
CA SER A 225 1.94 8.89 0.32
C SER A 225 1.73 8.18 1.65
N LYS A 226 2.03 6.90 1.68
CA LYS A 226 2.10 6.10 2.91
C LYS A 226 3.44 5.40 2.95
N LEU A 227 4.24 5.66 3.98
CA LEU A 227 5.51 5.02 4.25
C LEU A 227 5.39 4.18 5.52
N GLU A 228 5.63 2.90 5.42
CA GLU A 228 5.64 1.94 6.51
C GLU A 228 7.06 1.41 6.69
N LEU A 229 7.57 1.51 7.90
CA LEU A 229 8.86 1.00 8.32
C LEU A 229 8.65 0.03 9.48
N PHE A 230 9.30 -1.12 9.41
CA PHE A 230 9.33 -2.07 10.51
C PHE A 230 10.73 -2.64 10.66
N SER A 231 11.23 -2.67 11.89
CA SER A 231 12.52 -3.27 12.20
C SER A 231 12.34 -4.25 13.34
N THR A 232 12.77 -5.50 13.13
CA THR A 232 12.67 -6.55 14.16
C THR A 232 13.73 -6.33 15.21
N PHE A 233 13.46 -6.71 16.47
CA PHE A 233 14.46 -6.66 17.54
C PHE A 233 15.62 -7.63 17.30
N LYS A 234 15.37 -8.73 16.56
CA LYS A 234 16.41 -9.70 16.20
C LYS A 234 17.41 -9.11 15.18
N HIS A 235 16.92 -8.28 14.25
CA HIS A 235 17.72 -7.68 13.17
C HIS A 235 17.36 -6.20 13.01
N ILE A 236 17.77 -5.37 13.98
CA ILE A 236 17.42 -3.95 14.02
C ILE A 236 18.01 -3.13 12.85
N ASP A 237 19.09 -3.64 12.27
CA ASP A 237 19.77 -3.09 11.08
C ASP A 237 19.04 -3.39 9.76
N GLN A 238 18.07 -4.29 9.78
CA GLN A 238 17.31 -4.72 8.61
C GLN A 238 15.90 -4.11 8.65
N VAL A 239 15.78 -2.92 8.08
CA VAL A 239 14.48 -2.24 8.02
C VAL A 239 13.66 -2.77 6.84
N ILE A 240 12.48 -3.29 7.16
CA ILE A 240 11.43 -3.57 6.18
C ILE A 240 10.78 -2.24 5.83
N MET A 241 10.77 -1.89 4.55
CA MET A 241 10.17 -0.65 4.06
C MET A 241 9.10 -0.95 3.01
N ARG A 242 7.93 -0.35 3.20
CA ARG A 242 6.86 -0.32 2.19
C ARG A 242 6.46 1.13 1.98
N SER A 243 6.45 1.58 0.74
CA SER A 243 5.99 2.92 0.37
C SER A 243 4.95 2.82 -0.74
N ASP A 244 3.86 3.53 -0.60
CA ASP A 244 2.75 3.59 -1.54
C ASP A 244 2.47 5.06 -1.85
N ASN A 245 2.81 5.51 -3.05
CA ASN A 245 2.74 6.91 -3.46
C ASN A 245 1.80 7.02 -4.65
N THR A 246 0.80 7.89 -4.56
CA THR A 246 -0.21 8.06 -5.60
C THR A 246 -0.41 9.52 -5.93
N ILE A 247 -0.33 9.85 -7.21
CA ILE A 247 -0.85 11.09 -7.76
C ILE A 247 -2.14 10.74 -8.50
N ALA A 248 -3.24 11.38 -8.16
CA ALA A 248 -4.53 11.18 -8.81
C ALA A 248 -5.05 12.51 -9.35
N ALA A 249 -5.44 12.52 -10.63
CA ALA A 249 -6.02 13.67 -11.31
C ALA A 249 -7.45 13.32 -11.78
N LYS A 250 -8.46 14.03 -11.29
CA LYS A 250 -9.85 13.92 -11.73
C LYS A 250 -10.03 14.70 -13.02
N VAL A 251 -10.18 13.99 -14.15
CA VAL A 251 -10.43 14.60 -15.44
C VAL A 251 -11.92 14.97 -15.62
N SER A 252 -12.79 14.19 -14.98
CA SER A 252 -14.22 14.45 -14.92
C SER A 252 -14.83 13.84 -13.65
N LYS A 253 -16.15 13.94 -13.49
CA LYS A 253 -16.88 13.30 -12.37
C LYS A 253 -16.60 11.80 -12.25
N TYR A 254 -16.32 11.12 -13.38
CA TYR A 254 -16.19 9.67 -13.43
C TYR A 254 -14.83 9.20 -13.94
N ILE A 255 -14.02 10.09 -14.51
CA ILE A 255 -12.73 9.72 -15.11
C ILE A 255 -11.60 10.25 -14.23
N THR A 256 -10.73 9.34 -13.82
CA THR A 256 -9.53 9.65 -13.05
C THR A 256 -8.32 9.06 -13.74
N VAL A 257 -7.24 9.84 -13.82
CA VAL A 257 -5.90 9.38 -14.18
C VAL A 257 -5.10 9.25 -12.90
N MET A 258 -4.41 8.14 -12.73
CA MET A 258 -3.66 7.83 -11.52
C MET A 258 -2.27 7.30 -11.89
N LEU A 259 -1.24 7.86 -11.27
CA LEU A 259 0.10 7.30 -11.22
C LEU A 259 0.36 6.80 -9.80
N ASN A 260 0.56 5.50 -9.65
CA ASN A 260 0.91 4.88 -8.38
C ASN A 260 2.30 4.27 -8.46
N VAL A 261 3.15 4.57 -7.47
CA VAL A 261 4.49 4.01 -7.32
C VAL A 261 4.60 3.35 -5.96
N GLN A 262 4.80 2.04 -5.97
CA GLN A 262 5.00 1.23 -4.77
C GLN A 262 6.46 0.79 -4.68
N LEU A 263 7.04 0.94 -3.50
CA LEU A 263 8.37 0.46 -3.16
C LEU A 263 8.24 -0.59 -2.05
N LEU A 264 8.91 -1.71 -2.21
CA LEU A 264 9.00 -2.75 -1.20
C LEU A 264 10.46 -3.16 -1.02
N ASN A 265 10.97 -2.99 0.19
CA ASN A 265 12.27 -3.54 0.60
C ASN A 265 12.04 -4.46 1.79
N GLU A 266 12.10 -5.75 1.54
CA GLU A 266 11.95 -6.80 2.54
C GLU A 266 12.85 -7.97 2.14
N ARG A 267 13.92 -8.18 2.88
CA ARG A 267 14.96 -9.16 2.53
C ARG A 267 14.46 -10.60 2.51
N ALA A 268 13.48 -10.93 3.35
CA ALA A 268 12.83 -12.23 3.35
C ALA A 268 12.08 -12.52 2.06
N VAL A 269 11.62 -11.48 1.35
CA VAL A 269 10.89 -11.60 0.07
C VAL A 269 11.86 -11.49 -1.11
N SER A 270 12.79 -10.54 -1.05
CA SER A 270 13.76 -10.27 -2.13
C SER A 270 14.98 -9.55 -1.60
N PRO A 271 16.20 -9.92 -2.04
CA PRO A 271 17.42 -9.21 -1.68
C PRO A 271 17.51 -7.80 -2.30
N ARG A 272 16.63 -7.46 -3.24
CA ARG A 272 16.58 -6.16 -3.93
C ARG A 272 15.30 -5.42 -3.57
N THR A 273 15.38 -4.10 -3.52
CA THR A 273 14.19 -3.25 -3.47
C THR A 273 13.35 -3.49 -4.72
N GLN A 274 12.09 -3.80 -4.51
CA GLN A 274 11.10 -4.03 -5.55
C GLN A 274 10.35 -2.72 -5.83
N ILE A 275 10.11 -2.42 -7.09
CA ILE A 275 9.38 -1.25 -7.54
C ILE A 275 8.24 -1.72 -8.42
N LYS A 276 7.03 -1.23 -8.15
CA LYS A 276 5.87 -1.41 -9.01
C LYS A 276 5.34 -0.04 -9.37
N GLU A 277 5.29 0.27 -10.65
CA GLU A 277 4.69 1.49 -11.20
C GLU A 277 3.40 1.13 -11.93
N THR A 278 2.37 1.93 -11.70
CA THR A 278 1.08 1.75 -12.36
C THR A 278 0.59 3.11 -12.83
N LEU A 279 0.53 3.32 -14.14
CA LEU A 279 -0.18 4.43 -14.74
C LEU A 279 -1.52 3.90 -15.25
N ALA A 280 -2.60 4.43 -14.71
CA ALA A 280 -3.93 3.99 -15.02
C ALA A 280 -4.85 5.17 -15.34
N MET A 281 -5.70 4.99 -16.32
CA MET A 281 -6.86 5.82 -16.58
C MET A 281 -8.10 4.93 -16.50
N GLY A 282 -9.04 5.30 -15.67
CA GLY A 282 -10.21 4.47 -15.40
C GLY A 282 -11.45 5.24 -15.02
N LEU A 283 -12.54 4.50 -14.94
CA LEU A 283 -13.79 5.00 -14.40
C LEU A 283 -13.77 4.82 -12.89
N SER A 284 -13.88 5.94 -12.15
CA SER A 284 -13.96 5.95 -10.70
C SER A 284 -15.34 6.38 -10.25
N TYR A 285 -15.89 5.68 -9.29
CA TYR A 285 -17.18 6.00 -8.69
C TYR A 285 -17.07 5.98 -7.16
N THR A 286 -17.54 7.04 -6.53
CA THR A 286 -17.65 7.13 -5.07
C THR A 286 -19.04 6.65 -4.67
N PHE A 287 -19.11 5.57 -3.90
CA PHE A 287 -20.35 4.97 -3.46
C PHE A 287 -20.88 5.60 -2.16
N LEU A 288 -19.97 6.04 -1.29
CA LEU A 288 -20.26 6.62 0.02
C LEU A 288 -19.32 7.78 0.31
#